data_063e0c307d128351891c2e1527793325
#
_entry.id   063e0c307d128351891c2e1527793325
#
_cell.length_a   1.000
_cell.length_b   1.000
_cell.length_c   1.000
_cell.angle_alpha   90.00
_cell.angle_beta   90.00
_cell.angle_gamma   90.00
#
_symmetry.space_group_name_H-M   'P 1'
#
loop_
_entity.id
_entity.type
_entity.pdbx_description
1 polymer ?
#
loop_
_entity_poly.entity_id
_entity_poly.type
_entity_poly.pdbx_seq_one_letter_code
_entity_poly.pdbx_strand_id
1 'polypeptide(L)'
;MTGTTIARKRVLIPAEFRRPAIIGGAAVAGAWLIVVLTVSWWAPYKPLESVGRRLDSPSWAHWLGTDALSRDVFTRVLYGARQTLPISVAVIVCAVTIGSIVGSVAGYVGGWLDTVLMRIVDVTVAFPPIFLAMAVAAALGPGLRNAFIAMVIVWWPIYARLLRGQVLSIKHRDHIQAAVSIGAKPSRILRKHVIPLSFTPALINATLDLGQVVILTATLSFLGLGAKPPSPEWGAMITDGAKYFYQWWVAVAPGLAILTIGLALNFLGDGLRDAFDVRARR
;
A
#
# COMPACT_ATOMS: atom_id res chain seq x y z
N MET A 1 52.80 22.71 -0.75
CA MET A 1 51.38 23.03 -1.07
C MET A 1 50.84 21.90 -1.90
N THR A 2 50.22 20.90 -1.24
CA THR A 2 49.61 19.73 -1.88
C THR A 2 48.09 19.91 -1.77
N GLY A 3 47.49 20.31 -2.89
CA GLY A 3 46.06 20.49 -3.02
C GLY A 3 45.32 19.13 -3.01
N THR A 4 44.64 18.83 -1.94
CA THR A 4 43.71 17.70 -1.81
C THR A 4 42.42 17.99 -2.58
N THR A 5 42.34 17.46 -3.80
CA THR A 5 41.12 17.50 -4.62
C THR A 5 40.07 16.63 -3.95
N ILE A 6 39.08 17.27 -3.31
CA ILE A 6 37.89 16.58 -2.76
C ILE A 6 37.07 16.10 -3.96
N ALA A 7 37.21 14.84 -4.31
CA ALA A 7 36.38 14.19 -5.30
C ALA A 7 34.93 14.18 -4.79
N ARG A 8 34.05 14.99 -5.39
CA ARG A 8 32.61 14.93 -5.21
C ARG A 8 32.14 13.51 -5.51
N LYS A 9 31.83 12.71 -4.48
CA LYS A 9 31.17 11.41 -4.65
C LYS A 9 29.85 11.68 -5.38
N ARG A 10 29.82 11.37 -6.68
CA ARG A 10 28.54 11.23 -7.39
C ARG A 10 27.74 10.18 -6.65
N VAL A 11 26.55 10.52 -6.21
CA VAL A 11 25.57 9.57 -5.68
C VAL A 11 25.18 8.68 -6.87
N LEU A 12 25.96 7.62 -7.09
CA LEU A 12 25.64 6.62 -8.09
C LEU A 12 24.50 5.78 -7.53
N ILE A 13 23.39 5.75 -8.26
CA ILE A 13 22.27 4.85 -7.98
C ILE A 13 22.87 3.43 -7.92
N PRO A 14 22.64 2.67 -6.81
CA PRO A 14 23.11 1.31 -6.69
C PRO A 14 22.75 0.47 -7.91
N ALA A 15 23.62 -0.45 -8.31
CA ALA A 15 23.46 -1.24 -9.54
C ALA A 15 22.14 -2.05 -9.53
N GLU A 16 21.65 -2.42 -8.35
CA GLU A 16 20.40 -3.13 -8.15
C GLU A 16 19.18 -2.33 -8.65
N PHE A 17 19.17 -1.02 -8.47
CA PHE A 17 18.09 -0.13 -8.98
C PHE A 17 18.14 0.09 -10.50
N ARG A 18 19.18 -0.41 -11.19
CA ARG A 18 19.28 -0.35 -12.65
C ARG A 18 18.62 -1.54 -13.35
N ARG A 19 18.03 -2.48 -12.62
CA ARG A 19 17.27 -3.57 -13.22
C ARG A 19 16.05 -3.02 -13.98
N PRO A 20 15.81 -3.44 -15.24
CA PRO A 20 14.73 -2.89 -16.07
C PRO A 20 13.35 -2.96 -15.41
N ALA A 21 13.09 -4.03 -14.66
CA ALA A 21 11.84 -4.23 -13.95
C ALA A 21 11.60 -3.15 -12.86
N ILE A 22 12.65 -2.76 -12.13
CA ILE A 22 12.54 -1.74 -11.07
C ILE A 22 12.34 -0.35 -11.69
N ILE A 23 13.07 -0.06 -12.78
CA ILE A 23 12.88 1.21 -13.51
C ILE A 23 11.48 1.29 -14.10
N GLY A 24 11.01 0.21 -14.72
CA GLY A 24 9.65 0.11 -15.25
C GLY A 24 8.60 0.27 -14.17
N GLY A 25 8.77 -0.42 -13.03
CA GLY A 25 7.89 -0.28 -11.86
C GLY A 25 7.85 1.15 -11.33
N ALA A 26 9.01 1.79 -11.17
CA ALA A 26 9.09 3.18 -10.74
C ALA A 26 8.44 4.16 -11.73
N ALA A 27 8.62 3.94 -13.03
CA ALA A 27 7.99 4.76 -14.08
C ALA A 27 6.46 4.63 -14.05
N VAL A 28 5.93 3.40 -13.94
CA VAL A 28 4.48 3.17 -13.89
C VAL A 28 3.87 3.71 -12.59
N ALA A 29 4.50 3.46 -11.43
CA ALA A 29 4.03 4.01 -10.16
C ALA A 29 4.09 5.54 -10.14
N GLY A 30 5.16 6.11 -10.69
CA GLY A 30 5.31 7.56 -10.86
C GLY A 30 4.25 8.16 -11.79
N ALA A 31 3.94 7.49 -12.92
CA ALA A 31 2.88 7.89 -13.82
C ALA A 31 1.51 7.92 -13.10
N TRP A 32 1.16 6.88 -12.34
CA TRP A 32 -0.07 6.85 -11.55
C TRP A 32 -0.09 7.94 -10.47
N LEU A 33 1.05 8.22 -9.81
CA LEU A 33 1.13 9.32 -8.85
C LEU A 33 0.88 10.67 -9.52
N ILE A 34 1.45 10.92 -10.70
CA ILE A 34 1.19 12.12 -11.49
C ILE A 34 -0.30 12.21 -11.84
N VAL A 35 -0.91 11.11 -12.28
CA VAL A 35 -2.36 11.06 -12.56
C VAL A 35 -3.16 11.45 -11.31
N VAL A 36 -2.88 10.86 -10.16
CA VAL A 36 -3.58 11.18 -8.90
C VAL A 36 -3.52 12.67 -8.58
N LEU A 37 -2.36 13.30 -8.79
CA LEU A 37 -2.14 14.71 -8.45
C LEU A 37 -2.74 15.68 -9.47
N THR A 38 -2.72 15.32 -10.76
CA THR A 38 -2.96 16.28 -11.84
C THR A 38 -4.23 16.03 -12.64
N VAL A 39 -4.90 14.88 -12.49
CA VAL A 39 -6.05 14.47 -13.31
C VAL A 39 -7.16 15.54 -13.40
N SER A 40 -7.36 16.33 -12.36
CA SER A 40 -8.39 17.40 -12.34
C SER A 40 -8.15 18.51 -13.35
N TRP A 41 -6.92 18.67 -13.89
CA TRP A 41 -6.54 19.77 -14.78
C TRP A 41 -6.61 19.39 -16.26
N TRP A 42 -6.52 18.08 -16.57
CA TRP A 42 -6.40 17.64 -17.97
C TRP A 42 -7.36 16.49 -18.36
N ALA A 43 -8.13 15.94 -17.42
CA ALA A 43 -9.11 14.92 -17.74
C ALA A 43 -10.14 15.49 -18.76
N PRO A 44 -10.48 14.71 -19.80
CA PRO A 44 -11.35 15.22 -20.88
C PRO A 44 -12.76 15.56 -20.39
N TYR A 45 -13.25 14.82 -19.38
CA TYR A 45 -14.61 14.96 -18.86
C TYR A 45 -14.62 14.94 -17.32
N LYS A 46 -15.78 15.22 -16.71
CA LYS A 46 -15.99 14.97 -15.28
C LYS A 46 -16.37 13.50 -15.06
N PRO A 47 -15.93 12.87 -13.95
CA PRO A 47 -16.08 11.42 -13.74
C PRO A 47 -17.53 10.94 -13.58
N LEU A 48 -18.47 11.84 -13.33
CA LEU A 48 -19.89 11.52 -13.13
C LEU A 48 -20.79 12.11 -14.24
N GLU A 49 -20.23 12.80 -15.20
CA GLU A 49 -20.94 13.44 -16.30
C GLU A 49 -21.30 12.42 -17.38
N SER A 50 -22.55 12.45 -17.86
CA SER A 50 -22.97 11.68 -19.03
C SER A 50 -22.60 12.44 -20.29
N VAL A 51 -21.70 11.87 -21.12
CA VAL A 51 -21.04 12.59 -22.21
C VAL A 51 -21.24 11.94 -23.59
N GLY A 52 -21.84 10.75 -23.63
CA GLY A 52 -22.00 10.01 -24.89
C GLY A 52 -23.25 9.14 -24.93
N ARG A 53 -23.25 8.13 -25.80
CA ARG A 53 -24.27 7.09 -25.79
C ARG A 53 -23.95 6.07 -24.68
N ARG A 54 -24.99 5.42 -24.21
CA ARG A 54 -24.84 4.33 -23.22
C ARG A 54 -24.09 3.16 -23.83
N LEU A 55 -23.04 2.68 -23.15
CA LEU A 55 -22.26 1.49 -23.54
C LEU A 55 -21.68 1.63 -24.97
N ASP A 56 -21.30 2.83 -25.37
CA ASP A 56 -20.66 3.09 -26.64
C ASP A 56 -19.24 2.53 -26.66
N SER A 57 -18.83 1.97 -27.80
CA SER A 57 -17.53 1.32 -27.96
C SER A 57 -16.39 2.35 -27.94
N PRO A 58 -15.14 1.92 -27.68
CA PRO A 58 -13.97 2.78 -27.78
C PRO A 58 -13.90 3.54 -29.09
N SER A 59 -13.67 4.84 -29.03
CA SER A 59 -13.63 5.77 -30.15
C SER A 59 -12.65 6.92 -29.89
N TRP A 60 -12.42 7.78 -30.90
CA TRP A 60 -11.58 8.95 -30.70
C TRP A 60 -12.13 9.96 -29.69
N ALA A 61 -13.46 10.04 -29.53
CA ALA A 61 -14.09 10.86 -28.51
C ALA A 61 -14.04 10.21 -27.12
N HIS A 62 -14.14 8.87 -27.07
CA HIS A 62 -14.14 8.08 -25.84
C HIS A 62 -13.14 6.93 -25.96
N TRP A 63 -11.89 7.16 -25.58
CA TRP A 63 -10.77 6.22 -25.81
C TRP A 63 -11.01 4.82 -25.23
N LEU A 64 -11.68 4.72 -24.10
CA LEU A 64 -12.08 3.45 -23.49
C LEU A 64 -13.62 3.28 -23.49
N GLY A 65 -14.32 3.93 -24.42
CA GLY A 65 -15.76 3.87 -24.52
C GLY A 65 -16.50 4.50 -23.35
N THR A 66 -17.81 4.22 -23.25
CA THR A 66 -18.68 4.72 -22.20
C THR A 66 -19.28 3.58 -21.37
N ASP A 67 -19.70 3.90 -20.15
CA ASP A 67 -20.34 2.97 -19.23
C ASP A 67 -21.88 2.93 -19.39
N ALA A 68 -22.55 2.18 -18.50
CA ALA A 68 -24.00 2.02 -18.49
C ALA A 68 -24.78 3.31 -18.19
N LEU A 69 -24.13 4.35 -17.67
CA LEU A 69 -24.69 5.67 -17.42
C LEU A 69 -24.15 6.74 -18.38
N SER A 70 -23.62 6.29 -19.55
CA SER A 70 -23.06 7.18 -20.59
C SER A 70 -21.87 8.02 -20.11
N ARG A 71 -21.13 7.57 -19.09
CA ARG A 71 -19.95 8.27 -18.56
C ARG A 71 -18.69 7.74 -19.24
N ASP A 72 -17.70 8.61 -19.47
CA ASP A 72 -16.44 8.23 -20.10
C ASP A 72 -15.60 7.32 -19.20
N VAL A 73 -15.31 6.09 -19.67
CA VAL A 73 -14.58 5.07 -18.90
C VAL A 73 -13.14 5.48 -18.65
N PHE A 74 -12.46 6.10 -19.64
CA PHE A 74 -11.08 6.57 -19.47
C PHE A 74 -10.97 7.59 -18.34
N THR A 75 -11.79 8.63 -18.37
CA THR A 75 -11.85 9.63 -17.30
C THR A 75 -12.12 9.00 -15.94
N ARG A 76 -13.05 8.05 -15.87
CA ARG A 76 -13.38 7.35 -14.61
C ARG A 76 -12.23 6.52 -14.09
N VAL A 77 -11.47 5.82 -14.94
CA VAL A 77 -10.26 5.08 -14.54
C VAL A 77 -9.22 6.01 -13.95
N LEU A 78 -8.99 7.16 -14.57
CA LEU A 78 -8.05 8.17 -14.05
C LEU A 78 -8.48 8.73 -12.68
N TYR A 79 -9.74 9.09 -12.51
CA TYR A 79 -10.28 9.55 -11.23
C TYR A 79 -10.35 8.43 -10.18
N GLY A 80 -10.50 7.17 -10.62
CA GLY A 80 -10.44 6.00 -9.75
C GLY A 80 -9.12 5.88 -9.01
N ALA A 81 -8.02 6.25 -9.67
CA ALA A 81 -6.70 6.29 -9.03
C ALA A 81 -6.69 7.22 -7.80
N ARG A 82 -7.38 8.37 -7.85
CA ARG A 82 -7.49 9.32 -6.71
C ARG A 82 -8.27 8.77 -5.52
N GLN A 83 -9.05 7.72 -5.72
CA GLN A 83 -9.77 7.07 -4.62
C GLN A 83 -9.05 5.83 -4.12
N THR A 84 -8.68 4.94 -5.04
CA THR A 84 -8.07 3.66 -4.70
C THR A 84 -6.68 3.81 -4.08
N LEU A 85 -5.79 4.63 -4.69
CA LEU A 85 -4.41 4.72 -4.24
C LEU A 85 -4.24 5.43 -2.88
N PRO A 86 -4.82 6.61 -2.62
CA PRO A 86 -4.68 7.26 -1.31
C PRO A 86 -5.24 6.42 -0.16
N ILE A 87 -6.35 5.72 -0.36
CA ILE A 87 -6.91 4.82 0.65
C ILE A 87 -5.95 3.68 0.95
N SER A 88 -5.39 3.04 -0.09
CA SER A 88 -4.44 1.95 0.09
C SER A 88 -3.18 2.40 0.84
N VAL A 89 -2.66 3.58 0.50
CA VAL A 89 -1.55 4.20 1.26
C VAL A 89 -1.94 4.48 2.70
N ALA A 90 -3.14 5.03 2.95
CA ALA A 90 -3.62 5.32 4.29
C ALA A 90 -3.76 4.05 5.14
N VAL A 91 -4.26 2.95 4.56
CA VAL A 91 -4.34 1.63 5.22
C VAL A 91 -2.94 1.20 5.68
N ILE A 92 -1.96 1.20 4.78
CA ILE A 92 -0.59 0.77 5.10
C ILE A 92 0.03 1.69 6.16
N VAL A 93 -0.11 3.01 6.04
CA VAL A 93 0.43 3.96 7.02
C VAL A 93 -0.16 3.71 8.41
N CYS A 94 -1.49 3.53 8.52
CA CYS A 94 -2.14 3.20 9.77
C CYS A 94 -1.69 1.84 10.32
N ALA A 95 -1.64 0.81 9.47
CA ALA A 95 -1.24 -0.54 9.86
C ALA A 95 0.21 -0.58 10.35
N VAL A 96 1.15 0.05 9.62
CA VAL A 96 2.55 0.18 10.03
C VAL A 96 2.67 0.95 11.34
N THR A 97 1.94 2.05 11.49
CA THR A 97 2.01 2.87 12.70
C THR A 97 1.51 2.10 13.93
N ILE A 98 0.30 1.54 13.86
CA ILE A 98 -0.30 0.77 14.95
C ILE A 98 0.56 -0.46 15.25
N GLY A 99 0.92 -1.23 14.22
CA GLY A 99 1.72 -2.44 14.35
C GLY A 99 3.12 -2.15 14.92
N SER A 100 3.77 -1.04 14.48
CA SER A 100 5.07 -0.65 15.02
C SER A 100 5.00 -0.28 16.50
N ILE A 101 3.98 0.44 16.93
CA ILE A 101 3.78 0.78 18.35
C ILE A 101 3.55 -0.49 19.16
N VAL A 102 2.57 -1.30 18.78
CA VAL A 102 2.19 -2.51 19.51
C VAL A 102 3.34 -3.53 19.53
N GLY A 103 3.95 -3.81 18.38
CA GLY A 103 5.04 -4.78 18.27
C GLY A 103 6.30 -4.32 19.00
N SER A 104 6.64 -3.03 18.94
CA SER A 104 7.80 -2.50 19.65
C SER A 104 7.60 -2.52 21.16
N VAL A 105 6.43 -2.18 21.66
CA VAL A 105 6.10 -2.24 23.09
C VAL A 105 6.14 -3.69 23.57
N ALA A 106 5.47 -4.60 22.87
CA ALA A 106 5.45 -6.02 23.21
C ALA A 106 6.87 -6.62 23.26
N GLY A 107 7.68 -6.41 22.22
CA GLY A 107 9.04 -6.94 22.13
C GLY A 107 10.02 -6.35 23.15
N TYR A 108 9.86 -5.05 23.47
CA TYR A 108 10.76 -4.39 24.41
C TYR A 108 10.42 -4.70 25.87
N VAL A 109 9.15 -4.56 26.28
CA VAL A 109 8.68 -4.79 27.66
C VAL A 109 8.70 -6.28 28.00
N GLY A 110 8.18 -7.14 27.10
CA GLY A 110 8.11 -8.59 27.33
C GLY A 110 7.04 -8.98 28.35
N GLY A 111 7.21 -10.17 28.94
CA GLY A 111 6.34 -10.68 30.00
C GLY A 111 4.87 -10.88 29.61
N TRP A 112 3.95 -10.64 30.54
CA TRP A 112 2.52 -10.84 30.31
C TRP A 112 1.94 -9.91 29.24
N LEU A 113 2.45 -8.68 29.15
CA LEU A 113 2.01 -7.70 28.16
C LEU A 113 2.29 -8.18 26.73
N ASP A 114 3.50 -8.71 26.50
CA ASP A 114 3.86 -9.35 25.24
C ASP A 114 2.92 -10.52 24.92
N THR A 115 2.69 -11.38 25.91
CA THR A 115 1.81 -12.56 25.76
C THR A 115 0.39 -12.17 25.36
N VAL A 116 -0.20 -11.16 26.02
CA VAL A 116 -1.58 -10.73 25.73
C VAL A 116 -1.66 -10.05 24.36
N LEU A 117 -0.75 -9.12 24.06
CA LEU A 117 -0.75 -8.42 22.76
C LEU A 117 -0.53 -9.40 21.59
N MET A 118 0.40 -10.34 21.74
CA MET A 118 0.63 -11.35 20.70
C MET A 118 -0.51 -12.35 20.58
N ARG A 119 -1.25 -12.63 21.64
CA ARG A 119 -2.45 -13.46 21.53
C ARG A 119 -3.52 -12.80 20.65
N ILE A 120 -3.71 -11.48 20.77
CA ILE A 120 -4.63 -10.74 19.90
C ILE A 120 -4.13 -10.79 18.44
N VAL A 121 -2.83 -10.59 18.23
CA VAL A 121 -2.20 -10.68 16.91
C VAL A 121 -2.40 -12.10 16.32
N ASP A 122 -2.16 -13.15 17.11
CA ASP A 122 -2.26 -14.54 16.67
C ASP A 122 -3.69 -14.90 16.27
N VAL A 123 -4.68 -14.50 17.07
CA VAL A 123 -6.10 -14.70 16.74
C VAL A 123 -6.46 -14.00 15.43
N THR A 124 -6.01 -12.77 15.23
CA THR A 124 -6.33 -12.02 14.01
C THR A 124 -5.69 -12.64 12.76
N VAL A 125 -4.41 -13.05 12.86
CA VAL A 125 -3.66 -13.64 11.72
C VAL A 125 -4.06 -15.10 11.46
N ALA A 126 -4.77 -15.76 12.38
CA ALA A 126 -5.30 -17.10 12.16
C ALA A 126 -6.39 -17.14 11.08
N PHE A 127 -7.05 -16.00 10.81
CA PHE A 127 -8.04 -15.89 9.75
C PHE A 127 -7.36 -15.50 8.42
N PRO A 128 -7.77 -16.08 7.28
CA PRO A 128 -7.33 -15.57 5.99
C PRO A 128 -7.74 -14.10 5.83
N PRO A 129 -6.83 -13.20 5.39
CA PRO A 129 -7.04 -11.76 5.35
C PRO A 129 -8.34 -11.33 4.67
N ILE A 130 -8.68 -11.94 3.53
CA ILE A 130 -9.87 -11.60 2.76
C ILE A 130 -11.16 -11.88 3.54
N PHE A 131 -11.25 -13.02 4.21
CA PHE A 131 -12.47 -13.39 4.96
C PHE A 131 -12.66 -12.51 6.20
N LEU A 132 -11.56 -12.20 6.89
CA LEU A 132 -11.63 -11.29 8.04
C LEU A 132 -12.03 -9.87 7.59
N ALA A 133 -11.44 -9.37 6.51
CA ALA A 133 -11.80 -8.07 5.95
C ALA A 133 -13.27 -8.01 5.53
N MET A 134 -13.77 -9.07 4.87
CA MET A 134 -15.17 -9.18 4.47
C MET A 134 -16.11 -9.20 5.68
N ALA A 135 -15.79 -10.01 6.70
CA ALA A 135 -16.61 -10.11 7.91
C ALA A 135 -16.71 -8.76 8.64
N VAL A 136 -15.57 -8.06 8.81
CA VAL A 136 -15.55 -6.74 9.45
C VAL A 136 -16.27 -5.70 8.59
N ALA A 137 -16.01 -5.67 7.27
CA ALA A 137 -16.68 -4.73 6.37
C ALA A 137 -18.19 -4.96 6.30
N ALA A 138 -18.64 -6.22 6.30
CA ALA A 138 -20.06 -6.58 6.33
C ALA A 138 -20.73 -6.15 7.64
N ALA A 139 -20.05 -6.33 8.79
CA ALA A 139 -20.57 -5.91 10.10
C ALA A 139 -20.69 -4.38 10.22
N LEU A 140 -19.76 -3.63 9.61
CA LEU A 140 -19.78 -2.16 9.59
C LEU A 140 -20.73 -1.59 8.52
N GLY A 141 -21.12 -2.40 7.55
CA GLY A 141 -21.91 -2.01 6.39
C GLY A 141 -21.08 -1.48 5.23
N PRO A 142 -21.67 -1.42 4.01
CA PRO A 142 -20.99 -1.01 2.80
C PRO A 142 -20.51 0.44 2.85
N GLY A 143 -19.28 0.69 2.39
CA GLY A 143 -18.71 2.01 2.29
C GLY A 143 -17.20 2.02 2.33
N LEU A 144 -16.59 2.95 1.62
CA LEU A 144 -15.14 3.05 1.47
C LEU A 144 -14.43 3.28 2.82
N ARG A 145 -15.06 4.06 3.74
CA ARG A 145 -14.56 4.25 5.10
C ARG A 145 -14.56 2.94 5.91
N ASN A 146 -15.61 2.15 5.79
CA ASN A 146 -15.75 0.89 6.52
C ASN A 146 -14.78 -0.17 5.97
N ALA A 147 -14.59 -0.22 4.64
CA ALA A 147 -13.56 -1.02 4.01
C ALA A 147 -12.15 -0.62 4.48
N PHE A 148 -11.85 0.68 4.58
CA PHE A 148 -10.59 1.17 5.14
C PHE A 148 -10.37 0.65 6.57
N ILE A 149 -11.36 0.75 7.46
CA ILE A 149 -11.26 0.27 8.85
C ILE A 149 -11.02 -1.25 8.86
N ALA A 150 -11.79 -2.00 8.07
CA ALA A 150 -11.62 -3.45 7.95
C ALA A 150 -10.20 -3.83 7.51
N MET A 151 -9.66 -3.13 6.52
CA MET A 151 -8.30 -3.35 6.04
C MET A 151 -7.23 -3.03 7.09
N VAL A 152 -7.37 -1.93 7.83
CA VAL A 152 -6.44 -1.59 8.92
C VAL A 152 -6.45 -2.68 9.99
N ILE A 153 -7.64 -3.20 10.38
CA ILE A 153 -7.78 -4.28 11.37
C ILE A 153 -7.05 -5.55 10.92
N VAL A 154 -7.04 -5.83 9.63
CA VAL A 154 -6.38 -7.02 9.05
C VAL A 154 -4.87 -6.85 8.95
N TRP A 155 -4.37 -5.64 8.61
CA TRP A 155 -2.94 -5.44 8.29
C TRP A 155 -2.06 -5.11 9.50
N TRP A 156 -2.56 -4.39 10.51
CA TRP A 156 -1.72 -3.99 11.67
C TRP A 156 -1.06 -5.16 12.41
N PRO A 157 -1.70 -6.38 12.55
CA PRO A 157 -1.08 -7.47 13.28
C PRO A 157 0.16 -8.04 12.60
N ILE A 158 0.21 -7.98 11.26
CA ILE A 158 1.37 -8.40 10.46
C ILE A 158 2.59 -7.55 10.86
N TYR A 159 2.41 -6.23 10.92
CA TYR A 159 3.46 -5.30 11.32
C TYR A 159 3.81 -5.42 12.82
N ALA A 160 2.83 -5.69 13.67
CA ALA A 160 3.10 -5.91 15.09
C ALA A 160 4.01 -7.12 15.31
N ARG A 161 3.76 -8.24 14.62
CA ARG A 161 4.60 -9.43 14.67
C ARG A 161 6.00 -9.16 14.10
N LEU A 162 6.07 -8.48 12.96
CA LEU A 162 7.33 -8.12 12.30
C LEU A 162 8.20 -7.26 13.23
N LEU A 163 7.65 -6.17 13.74
CA LEU A 163 8.40 -5.23 14.59
C LEU A 163 8.80 -5.84 15.93
N ARG A 164 7.93 -6.67 16.52
CA ARG A 164 8.29 -7.43 17.73
C ARG A 164 9.53 -8.30 17.48
N GLY A 165 9.56 -9.05 16.38
CA GLY A 165 10.71 -9.87 16.00
C GLY A 165 12.01 -9.06 15.84
N GLN A 166 11.92 -7.90 15.19
CA GLN A 166 13.04 -6.97 15.04
C GLN A 166 13.53 -6.42 16.39
N VAL A 167 12.62 -6.00 17.25
CA VAL A 167 12.94 -5.48 18.58
C VAL A 167 13.64 -6.55 19.43
N LEU A 168 13.15 -7.79 19.42
CA LEU A 168 13.78 -8.90 20.13
C LEU A 168 15.23 -9.17 19.65
N SER A 169 15.49 -9.01 18.36
CA SER A 169 16.85 -9.18 17.80
C SER A 169 17.80 -8.03 18.14
N ILE A 170 17.25 -6.82 18.30
CA ILE A 170 18.03 -5.59 18.50
C ILE A 170 18.29 -5.29 19.96
N LYS A 171 17.35 -5.56 20.87
CA LYS A 171 17.43 -5.20 22.29
C LYS A 171 18.63 -5.78 23.03
N HIS A 172 19.23 -6.85 22.52
CA HIS A 172 20.39 -7.51 23.11
C HIS A 172 21.73 -7.07 22.48
N ARG A 173 21.75 -6.11 21.56
CA ARG A 173 22.99 -5.60 20.96
C ARG A 173 23.77 -4.75 21.96
N ASP A 174 25.11 -4.80 21.89
CA ASP A 174 26.03 -4.16 22.85
C ASP A 174 25.73 -2.66 23.08
N HIS A 175 25.47 -1.92 22.01
CA HIS A 175 25.17 -0.47 22.13
C HIS A 175 23.85 -0.18 22.86
N ILE A 176 22.87 -1.11 22.80
CA ILE A 176 21.62 -1.00 23.59
C ILE A 176 21.89 -1.34 25.04
N GLN A 177 22.66 -2.40 25.29
CA GLN A 177 23.04 -2.78 26.66
C GLN A 177 23.90 -1.68 27.33
N ALA A 178 24.83 -1.08 26.59
CA ALA A 178 25.56 0.08 27.07
C ALA A 178 24.64 1.25 27.44
N ALA A 179 23.62 1.54 26.62
CA ALA A 179 22.65 2.58 26.94
C ALA A 179 21.84 2.26 28.21
N VAL A 180 21.49 1.00 28.43
CA VAL A 180 20.82 0.53 29.66
C VAL A 180 21.73 0.71 30.86
N SER A 181 23.02 0.32 30.75
CA SER A 181 24.01 0.39 31.85
C SER A 181 24.28 1.81 32.33
N ILE A 182 24.19 2.82 31.47
CA ILE A 182 24.29 4.23 31.82
C ILE A 182 22.98 4.86 32.31
N GLY A 183 21.92 4.04 32.51
CA GLY A 183 20.65 4.47 33.07
C GLY A 183 19.72 5.19 32.08
N ALA A 184 19.85 4.99 30.77
CA ALA A 184 18.95 5.59 29.80
C ALA A 184 17.51 5.07 29.97
N LYS A 185 16.53 5.96 29.95
CA LYS A 185 15.11 5.61 30.11
C LYS A 185 14.65 4.68 28.96
N PRO A 186 13.83 3.64 29.24
CA PRO A 186 13.31 2.71 28.23
C PRO A 186 12.68 3.40 27.00
N SER A 187 11.89 4.45 27.23
CA SER A 187 11.28 5.23 26.15
C SER A 187 12.31 5.93 25.25
N ARG A 188 13.44 6.38 25.80
CA ARG A 188 14.53 6.97 25.02
C ARG A 188 15.24 5.91 24.16
N ILE A 189 15.50 4.74 24.75
CA ILE A 189 16.12 3.61 24.03
C ILE A 189 15.21 3.19 22.85
N LEU A 190 13.91 2.99 23.12
CA LEU A 190 12.94 2.62 22.10
C LEU A 190 12.93 3.62 20.94
N ARG A 191 12.75 4.91 21.25
CA ARG A 191 12.59 5.96 20.22
C ARG A 191 13.86 6.29 19.45
N LYS A 192 15.05 6.28 20.10
CA LYS A 192 16.31 6.72 19.49
C LYS A 192 17.12 5.59 18.88
N HIS A 193 16.97 4.35 19.36
CA HIS A 193 17.81 3.24 18.94
C HIS A 193 17.00 2.10 18.31
N VAL A 194 15.96 1.62 18.99
CA VAL A 194 15.24 0.41 18.55
C VAL A 194 14.34 0.67 17.34
N ILE A 195 13.43 1.64 17.44
CA ILE A 195 12.48 1.94 16.36
C ILE A 195 13.20 2.29 15.04
N PRO A 196 14.19 3.19 14.99
CA PRO A 196 14.87 3.52 13.74
C PRO A 196 15.56 2.30 13.08
N LEU A 197 16.16 1.41 13.88
CA LEU A 197 16.81 0.21 13.38
C LEU A 197 15.80 -0.87 12.91
N SER A 198 14.61 -0.88 13.50
CA SER A 198 13.53 -1.83 13.15
C SER A 198 12.69 -1.36 11.96
N PHE A 199 12.80 -0.09 11.55
CA PHE A 199 11.89 0.49 10.56
C PHE A 199 12.16 0.04 9.12
N THR A 200 13.42 -0.25 8.79
CA THR A 200 13.79 -0.66 7.42
C THR A 200 13.03 -1.89 6.92
N PRO A 201 12.96 -3.02 7.66
CA PRO A 201 12.16 -4.16 7.25
C PRO A 201 10.66 -3.85 7.14
N ALA A 202 10.14 -2.97 7.99
CA ALA A 202 8.74 -2.55 7.90
C ALA A 202 8.45 -1.75 6.63
N LEU A 203 9.36 -0.87 6.22
CA LEU A 203 9.23 -0.09 5.00
C LEU A 203 9.25 -0.96 3.74
N ILE A 204 10.15 -1.96 3.69
CA ILE A 204 10.22 -2.92 2.59
C ILE A 204 8.90 -3.69 2.47
N ASN A 205 8.40 -4.26 3.58
CA ASN A 205 7.13 -4.99 3.57
C ASN A 205 5.96 -4.06 3.21
N ALA A 206 5.95 -2.81 3.71
CA ALA A 206 4.92 -1.83 3.38
C ALA A 206 4.80 -1.57 1.87
N THR A 207 5.92 -1.55 1.15
CA THR A 207 5.92 -1.35 -0.30
C THR A 207 5.30 -2.55 -1.03
N LEU A 208 5.63 -3.78 -0.60
CA LEU A 208 5.06 -5.01 -1.15
C LEU A 208 3.57 -5.14 -0.82
N ASP A 209 3.21 -4.90 0.43
CA ASP A 209 1.84 -5.00 0.92
C ASP A 209 0.90 -3.97 0.27
N LEU A 210 1.43 -2.81 -0.15
CA LEU A 210 0.64 -1.78 -0.79
C LEU A 210 -0.06 -2.30 -2.06
N GLY A 211 0.62 -3.12 -2.87
CA GLY A 211 0.03 -3.78 -4.03
C GLY A 211 -1.11 -4.73 -3.64
N GLN A 212 -0.92 -5.52 -2.58
CA GLN A 212 -1.95 -6.44 -2.06
C GLN A 212 -3.16 -5.68 -1.51
N VAL A 213 -2.93 -4.57 -0.80
CA VAL A 213 -4.00 -3.71 -0.26
C VAL A 213 -4.83 -3.10 -1.38
N VAL A 214 -4.22 -2.64 -2.49
CA VAL A 214 -4.95 -2.17 -3.68
C VAL A 214 -5.89 -3.25 -4.20
N ILE A 215 -5.38 -4.47 -4.41
CA ILE A 215 -6.17 -5.60 -4.90
C ILE A 215 -7.32 -5.94 -3.95
N LEU A 216 -7.04 -6.03 -2.63
CA LEU A 216 -8.07 -6.41 -1.66
C LEU A 216 -9.12 -5.30 -1.47
N THR A 217 -8.75 -4.02 -1.55
CA THR A 217 -9.69 -2.89 -1.54
C THR A 217 -10.64 -2.98 -2.73
N ALA A 218 -10.09 -3.23 -3.93
CA ALA A 218 -10.89 -3.44 -5.12
C ALA A 218 -11.79 -4.68 -5.01
N THR A 219 -11.31 -5.76 -4.39
CA THR A 219 -12.09 -6.97 -4.14
C THR A 219 -13.26 -6.71 -3.19
N LEU A 220 -13.05 -5.97 -2.09
CA LEU A 220 -14.13 -5.58 -1.18
C LEU A 220 -15.17 -4.70 -1.90
N SER A 221 -14.74 -3.77 -2.74
CA SER A 221 -15.63 -2.94 -3.54
C SER A 221 -16.37 -3.77 -4.59
N PHE A 222 -15.70 -4.73 -5.24
CA PHE A 222 -16.31 -5.68 -6.18
C PHE A 222 -17.42 -6.51 -5.52
N LEU A 223 -17.24 -6.91 -4.27
CA LEU A 223 -18.24 -7.64 -3.47
C LEU A 223 -19.33 -6.72 -2.87
N GLY A 224 -19.32 -5.42 -3.19
CA GLY A 224 -20.32 -4.47 -2.70
C GLY A 224 -20.09 -3.95 -1.28
N LEU A 225 -18.97 -4.30 -0.64
CA LEU A 225 -18.64 -3.90 0.73
C LEU A 225 -17.77 -2.62 0.78
N GLY A 226 -17.22 -2.19 -0.36
CA GLY A 226 -16.36 -1.01 -0.48
C GLY A 226 -17.10 0.23 -0.96
N ALA A 227 -16.59 0.85 -2.03
CA ALA A 227 -17.12 2.08 -2.59
C ALA A 227 -18.55 1.90 -3.12
N LYS A 228 -19.40 2.86 -2.77
CA LYS A 228 -20.79 2.88 -3.26
C LYS A 228 -20.88 3.64 -4.59
N PRO A 229 -21.75 3.23 -5.53
CA PRO A 229 -22.08 4.04 -6.69
C PRO A 229 -22.56 5.45 -6.24
N PRO A 230 -22.23 6.50 -7.00
CA PRO A 230 -21.63 6.54 -8.34
C PRO A 230 -20.09 6.67 -8.35
N SER A 231 -19.44 6.33 -7.25
CA SER A 231 -17.97 6.48 -7.09
C SER A 231 -17.18 5.84 -8.24
N PRO A 232 -16.17 6.51 -8.81
CA PRO A 232 -15.33 5.96 -9.87
C PRO A 232 -14.20 5.03 -9.34
N GLU A 233 -14.34 4.44 -8.14
CA GLU A 233 -13.37 3.51 -7.57
C GLU A 233 -13.25 2.26 -8.43
N TRP A 234 -12.04 1.75 -8.66
CA TRP A 234 -11.76 0.70 -9.64
C TRP A 234 -12.51 -0.60 -9.40
N GLY A 235 -12.62 -1.07 -8.15
CA GLY A 235 -13.37 -2.28 -7.83
C GLY A 235 -14.89 -2.11 -8.07
N ALA A 236 -15.46 -0.96 -7.74
CA ALA A 236 -16.85 -0.64 -8.04
C ALA A 236 -17.10 -0.55 -9.56
N MET A 237 -16.13 -0.02 -10.32
CA MET A 237 -16.22 0.01 -11.79
C MET A 237 -16.20 -1.39 -12.39
N ILE A 238 -15.39 -2.32 -11.86
CA ILE A 238 -15.37 -3.72 -12.30
C ILE A 238 -16.73 -4.38 -12.01
N THR A 239 -17.31 -4.14 -10.83
CA THR A 239 -18.65 -4.65 -10.46
C THR A 239 -19.72 -4.20 -11.45
N ASP A 240 -19.69 -2.92 -11.82
CA ASP A 240 -20.63 -2.38 -12.80
C ASP A 240 -20.39 -2.97 -14.19
N GLY A 241 -19.13 -3.09 -14.61
CA GLY A 241 -18.75 -3.64 -15.92
C GLY A 241 -19.01 -5.14 -16.06
N ALA A 242 -18.91 -5.92 -14.98
CA ALA A 242 -19.15 -7.36 -14.99
C ALA A 242 -20.59 -7.74 -15.39
N LYS A 243 -21.54 -6.80 -15.33
CA LYS A 243 -22.91 -6.97 -15.78
C LYS A 243 -23.07 -6.94 -17.31
N TYR A 244 -22.02 -6.48 -18.03
CA TYR A 244 -22.05 -6.24 -19.48
C TYR A 244 -20.94 -7.00 -20.19
N PHE A 245 -21.18 -8.27 -20.47
CA PHE A 245 -20.17 -9.18 -21.01
C PHE A 245 -19.61 -8.72 -22.37
N TYR A 246 -20.45 -8.22 -23.25
CA TYR A 246 -20.03 -7.77 -24.59
C TYR A 246 -19.31 -6.42 -24.58
N GLN A 247 -19.49 -5.61 -23.53
CA GLN A 247 -18.85 -4.33 -23.34
C GLN A 247 -17.64 -4.46 -22.41
N TRP A 248 -16.74 -5.35 -22.77
CA TRP A 248 -15.57 -5.76 -22.01
C TRP A 248 -14.71 -4.59 -21.49
N TRP A 249 -14.66 -3.46 -22.23
CA TRP A 249 -13.87 -2.29 -21.88
C TRP A 249 -14.27 -1.68 -20.53
N VAL A 250 -15.52 -1.80 -20.12
CA VAL A 250 -16.02 -1.22 -18.87
C VAL A 250 -15.38 -1.89 -17.66
N ALA A 251 -15.14 -3.21 -17.70
CA ALA A 251 -14.50 -3.97 -16.61
C ALA A 251 -12.98 -4.11 -16.79
N VAL A 252 -12.51 -4.32 -18.02
CA VAL A 252 -11.10 -4.57 -18.32
C VAL A 252 -10.25 -3.32 -18.07
N ALA A 253 -10.74 -2.14 -18.38
CA ALA A 253 -9.99 -0.90 -18.21
C ALA A 253 -9.60 -0.64 -16.73
N PRO A 254 -10.50 -0.66 -15.76
CA PRO A 254 -10.12 -0.55 -14.34
C PRO A 254 -9.32 -1.78 -13.84
N GLY A 255 -9.57 -2.98 -14.38
CA GLY A 255 -8.77 -4.17 -14.10
C GLY A 255 -7.30 -4.02 -14.50
N LEU A 256 -7.04 -3.47 -15.69
CA LEU A 256 -5.68 -3.15 -16.14
C LEU A 256 -5.02 -2.07 -15.28
N ALA A 257 -5.76 -1.09 -14.79
CA ALA A 257 -5.24 -0.10 -13.87
C ALA A 257 -4.74 -0.76 -12.57
N ILE A 258 -5.54 -1.65 -11.96
CA ILE A 258 -5.15 -2.42 -10.77
C ILE A 258 -3.93 -3.29 -11.07
N LEU A 259 -3.92 -4.01 -12.19
CA LEU A 259 -2.81 -4.87 -12.59
C LEU A 259 -1.50 -4.08 -12.74
N THR A 260 -1.54 -2.96 -13.47
CA THR A 260 -0.33 -2.15 -13.72
C THR A 260 0.26 -1.57 -12.44
N ILE A 261 -0.57 -1.01 -11.55
CA ILE A 261 -0.07 -0.48 -10.27
C ILE A 261 0.37 -1.59 -9.32
N GLY A 262 -0.34 -2.73 -9.27
CA GLY A 262 0.05 -3.88 -8.47
C GLY A 262 1.42 -4.43 -8.86
N LEU A 263 1.65 -4.64 -10.16
CA LEU A 263 2.96 -5.07 -10.68
C LEU A 263 4.06 -4.03 -10.39
N ALA A 264 3.76 -2.75 -10.61
CA ALA A 264 4.72 -1.67 -10.37
C ALA A 264 5.19 -1.63 -8.91
N LEU A 265 4.25 -1.75 -7.96
CA LEU A 265 4.55 -1.75 -6.52
C LEU A 265 5.33 -3.00 -6.10
N ASN A 266 5.03 -4.18 -6.65
CA ASN A 266 5.79 -5.40 -6.39
C ASN A 266 7.24 -5.26 -6.88
N PHE A 267 7.47 -4.79 -8.12
CA PHE A 267 8.83 -4.58 -8.64
C PHE A 267 9.62 -3.55 -7.81
N LEU A 268 8.96 -2.50 -7.33
CA LEU A 268 9.57 -1.52 -6.44
C LEU A 268 9.93 -2.12 -5.08
N GLY A 269 9.04 -2.92 -4.50
CA GLY A 269 9.26 -3.60 -3.23
C GLY A 269 10.42 -4.59 -3.30
N ASP A 270 10.49 -5.41 -4.35
CA ASP A 270 11.60 -6.32 -4.60
C ASP A 270 12.94 -5.56 -4.77
N GLY A 271 12.90 -4.45 -5.50
CA GLY A 271 14.08 -3.59 -5.66
C GLY A 271 14.59 -2.99 -4.35
N LEU A 272 13.67 -2.53 -3.50
CA LEU A 272 14.02 -2.03 -2.17
C LEU A 272 14.61 -3.16 -1.30
N ARG A 273 14.01 -4.34 -1.33
CA ARG A 273 14.51 -5.51 -0.60
C ARG A 273 15.93 -5.85 -1.00
N ASP A 274 16.19 -5.99 -2.30
CA ASP A 274 17.52 -6.29 -2.83
C ASP A 274 18.56 -5.24 -2.42
N ALA A 275 18.19 -3.95 -2.47
CA ALA A 275 19.09 -2.85 -2.12
C ALA A 275 19.47 -2.83 -0.63
N PHE A 276 18.57 -3.26 0.27
CA PHE A 276 18.86 -3.34 1.70
C PHE A 276 19.56 -4.63 2.09
N ASP A 277 19.33 -5.76 1.41
CA ASP A 277 20.00 -7.04 1.67
C ASP A 277 21.51 -7.01 1.33
N VAL A 278 21.91 -6.27 0.30
CA VAL A 278 23.34 -6.14 -0.08
C VAL A 278 24.17 -5.45 1.01
N ARG A 279 23.56 -4.59 1.82
CA ARG A 279 24.23 -3.95 2.96
C ARG A 279 24.44 -4.89 4.16
N ALA A 280 23.67 -5.95 4.27
CA ALA A 280 23.82 -6.96 5.31
C ALA A 280 24.94 -8.00 4.99
N ARG A 281 25.43 -8.04 3.76
CA ARG A 281 26.49 -8.97 3.31
C ARG A 281 27.91 -8.39 3.32
N ARG A 282 28.09 -7.12 3.72
CA ARG A 282 29.38 -6.47 3.98
C ARG A 282 29.55 -6.18 5.46
#